data_cbec15dd33770e1e1711338c45e32e58
#
_entry.id   cbec15dd33770e1e1711338c45e32e58
#
_cell.length_a   1.000
_cell.length_b   1.000
_cell.length_c   1.000
_cell.angle_alpha   90.00
_cell.angle_beta   90.00
_cell.angle_gamma   90.00
#
_symmetry.space_group_name_H-M   'P 1'
#
loop_
_entity.id
_entity.type
_entity.pdbx_description
1 polymer ?
#
loop_
_entity_poly.entity_id
_entity_poly.type
_entity_poly.pdbx_seq_one_letter_code
_entity_poly.pdbx_strand_id
1 'polypeptide(L)'
;KLFGGIQVNSFGAGVRYMLSPKFGLKLGFNYDKFTNQEGSGSLDFETYQYRANFEGVINAIRLFNVEESAGRFGLLLHGGIQVSRMTSKVMDLSELNGGLIVGFSPQFRITKTISVFGDVSLLNNFRQHFNWDGSNSDEANNLSGQMATFSLGLSFSFGNEKIHGDWAIIEDPKSKELKELESRIGDIETLMNDTDKDGVPDYLDAENNSLPGVAVDTKGRMVDLNNNGVPDELEKF
;
A
#
# COMPACT_ATOMS: atom_id res chain seq x y z
N LYS A 1 28.83 -23.84 3.07
CA LYS A 1 28.86 -22.37 3.25
C LYS A 1 27.59 -21.83 2.62
N LEU A 2 26.72 -21.19 3.42
CA LEU A 2 25.41 -20.67 2.97
C LEU A 2 25.53 -19.55 1.92
N PHE A 3 26.70 -18.92 1.81
CA PHE A 3 27.02 -17.83 0.88
C PHE A 3 28.40 -18.09 0.26
N GLY A 4 28.51 -19.13 -0.54
CA GLY A 4 29.72 -19.40 -1.30
C GLY A 4 29.73 -18.60 -2.59
N GLY A 5 30.34 -17.42 -2.59
CA GLY A 5 30.58 -16.62 -3.77
C GLY A 5 29.31 -15.99 -4.36
N ILE A 6 28.97 -14.76 -3.96
CA ILE A 6 27.93 -13.98 -4.64
C ILE A 6 28.48 -13.59 -6.01
N GLN A 7 27.88 -14.11 -7.07
CA GLN A 7 28.18 -13.70 -8.45
C GLN A 7 27.04 -12.81 -8.95
N VAL A 8 27.37 -11.66 -9.52
CA VAL A 8 26.40 -10.78 -10.16
C VAL A 8 26.15 -11.26 -11.58
N ASN A 9 25.28 -12.23 -11.74
CA ASN A 9 25.00 -12.91 -13.00
C ASN A 9 23.60 -12.60 -13.54
N SER A 10 22.86 -11.70 -12.90
CA SER A 10 21.48 -11.34 -13.27
C SER A 10 21.31 -9.83 -13.35
N PHE A 11 20.63 -9.38 -14.39
CA PHE A 11 20.28 -7.98 -14.60
C PHE A 11 18.81 -7.89 -15.00
N GLY A 12 18.12 -6.89 -14.49
CA GLY A 12 16.73 -6.63 -14.85
C GLY A 12 16.45 -5.14 -15.02
N ALA A 13 15.50 -4.86 -15.88
CA ALA A 13 14.92 -3.54 -16.05
C ALA A 13 13.40 -3.66 -16.23
N GLY A 14 12.66 -2.65 -15.83
CA GLY A 14 11.22 -2.65 -15.99
C GLY A 14 10.62 -1.27 -15.88
N VAL A 15 9.38 -1.18 -16.33
CA VAL A 15 8.56 0.02 -16.20
C VAL A 15 7.31 -0.34 -15.42
N ARG A 16 6.98 0.49 -14.45
CA ARG A 16 5.76 0.37 -13.66
C ARG A 16 4.90 1.60 -13.85
N TYR A 17 3.62 1.36 -14.08
CA TYR A 17 2.60 2.41 -14.17
C TYR A 17 1.53 2.17 -13.11
N MET A 18 1.33 3.15 -12.22
CA MET A 18 0.30 3.08 -11.20
C MET A 18 -1.01 3.63 -11.76
N LEU A 19 -2.04 2.77 -11.86
CA LEU A 19 -3.40 3.11 -12.28
C LEU A 19 -4.14 3.88 -11.17
N SER A 20 -3.79 3.58 -9.94
CA SER A 20 -4.29 4.23 -8.74
C SER A 20 -3.20 4.19 -7.66
N PRO A 21 -3.36 4.88 -6.52
CA PRO A 21 -2.40 4.77 -5.42
C PRO A 21 -2.23 3.35 -4.86
N LYS A 22 -3.20 2.48 -5.09
CA LYS A 22 -3.23 1.10 -4.57
C LYS A 22 -2.81 0.06 -5.59
N PHE A 23 -3.08 0.29 -6.90
CA PHE A 23 -2.92 -0.71 -7.96
C PHE A 23 -2.16 -0.16 -9.15
N GLY A 24 -1.32 -1.00 -9.74
CA GLY A 24 -0.54 -0.69 -10.92
C GLY A 24 -0.25 -1.90 -11.78
N LEU A 25 0.44 -1.66 -12.87
CA LEU A 25 0.93 -2.66 -13.81
C LEU A 25 2.44 -2.52 -13.96
N LYS A 26 3.14 -3.64 -14.15
CA LYS A 26 4.60 -3.68 -14.34
C LYS A 26 4.92 -4.53 -15.57
N LEU A 27 5.76 -4.01 -16.43
CA LEU A 27 6.45 -4.74 -17.49
C LEU A 27 7.90 -4.86 -17.09
N GLY A 28 8.44 -6.06 -17.09
CA GLY A 28 9.82 -6.33 -16.72
C GLY A 28 10.53 -7.15 -17.77
N PHE A 29 11.85 -6.98 -17.84
CA PHE A 29 12.76 -7.81 -18.60
C PHE A 29 13.92 -8.17 -17.71
N ASN A 30 14.31 -9.45 -17.69
CA ASN A 30 15.38 -9.98 -16.87
C ASN A 30 16.30 -10.86 -17.73
N TYR A 31 17.57 -10.79 -17.43
CA TYR A 31 18.63 -11.66 -17.96
C TYR A 31 19.29 -12.35 -16.81
N ASP A 32 19.37 -13.68 -16.87
CA ASP A 32 20.00 -14.51 -15.86
C ASP A 32 21.03 -15.42 -16.53
N LYS A 33 22.20 -15.55 -15.91
CA LYS A 33 23.24 -16.48 -16.29
C LYS A 33 23.45 -17.49 -15.17
N PHE A 34 23.33 -18.76 -15.49
CA PHE A 34 23.55 -19.88 -14.56
C PHE A 34 24.84 -20.59 -14.95
N THR A 35 25.70 -20.84 -13.98
CA THR A 35 26.95 -21.59 -14.12
C THR A 35 27.13 -22.48 -12.90
N ASN A 36 27.91 -23.54 -13.04
CA ASN A 36 28.34 -24.35 -11.91
C ASN A 36 29.19 -23.54 -10.93
N GLN A 37 29.14 -23.90 -9.67
CA GLN A 37 30.02 -23.35 -8.64
C GLN A 37 31.33 -24.16 -8.64
N GLU A 38 32.47 -23.46 -8.64
CA GLU A 38 33.78 -24.08 -8.50
C GLU A 38 33.83 -25.00 -7.25
N GLY A 39 34.29 -26.22 -7.43
CA GLY A 39 34.37 -27.22 -6.36
C GLY A 39 33.05 -27.91 -6.00
N SER A 40 31.97 -27.72 -6.77
CA SER A 40 30.68 -28.40 -6.57
C SER A 40 30.70 -29.90 -6.98
N GLY A 41 31.67 -30.30 -7.80
CA GLY A 41 31.70 -31.64 -8.40
C GLY A 41 30.71 -31.86 -9.55
N SER A 42 29.93 -30.85 -9.90
CA SER A 42 29.07 -30.84 -11.09
C SER A 42 29.89 -30.63 -12.37
N LEU A 43 29.38 -31.17 -13.48
CA LEU A 43 29.94 -30.88 -14.81
C LEU A 43 29.78 -29.37 -15.11
N ASP A 44 30.71 -28.86 -15.90
CA ASP A 44 30.63 -27.44 -16.31
C ASP A 44 29.41 -27.19 -17.18
N PHE A 45 28.62 -26.21 -16.82
CA PHE A 45 27.48 -25.77 -17.61
C PHE A 45 27.43 -24.24 -17.66
N GLU A 46 26.83 -23.72 -18.73
CA GLU A 46 26.57 -22.31 -18.92
C GLU A 46 25.20 -22.15 -19.59
N THR A 47 24.21 -21.69 -18.83
CA THR A 47 22.85 -21.51 -19.30
C THR A 47 22.44 -20.05 -19.12
N TYR A 48 21.80 -19.52 -20.15
CA TYR A 48 21.26 -18.18 -20.18
C TYR A 48 19.76 -18.21 -20.22
N GLN A 49 19.11 -17.35 -19.43
CA GLN A 49 17.67 -17.18 -19.45
C GLN A 49 17.30 -15.72 -19.66
N TYR A 50 16.49 -15.47 -20.66
CA TYR A 50 15.89 -14.17 -20.94
C TYR A 50 14.41 -14.26 -20.58
N ARG A 51 13.93 -13.35 -19.71
CA ARG A 51 12.56 -13.35 -19.24
C ARG A 51 11.90 -12.02 -19.53
N ALA A 52 10.67 -12.07 -20.02
CA ALA A 52 9.75 -10.92 -20.08
C ALA A 52 8.53 -11.23 -19.22
N ASN A 53 8.13 -10.31 -18.37
CA ASN A 53 7.03 -10.48 -17.44
C ASN A 53 6.06 -9.32 -17.50
N PHE A 54 4.79 -9.64 -17.33
CA PHE A 54 3.70 -8.70 -17.17
C PHE A 54 2.99 -9.00 -15.86
N GLU A 55 2.98 -8.01 -14.94
CA GLU A 55 2.55 -8.18 -13.58
C GLU A 55 1.56 -7.11 -13.16
N GLY A 56 0.55 -7.51 -12.37
CA GLY A 56 -0.20 -6.61 -11.52
C GLY A 56 0.61 -6.26 -10.28
N VAL A 57 0.50 -5.02 -9.82
CA VAL A 57 1.21 -4.52 -8.64
C VAL A 57 0.21 -3.94 -7.66
N ILE A 58 0.37 -4.28 -6.39
CA ILE A 58 -0.43 -3.78 -5.28
C ILE A 58 0.49 -3.04 -4.31
N ASN A 59 0.18 -1.79 -4.02
CA ASN A 59 0.84 -1.08 -2.92
C ASN A 59 0.20 -1.48 -1.59
N ALA A 60 0.88 -2.36 -0.85
CA ALA A 60 0.37 -2.90 0.40
C ALA A 60 0.22 -1.83 1.48
N ILE A 61 1.13 -0.85 1.55
CA ILE A 61 1.06 0.26 2.50
C ILE A 61 -0.24 1.04 2.31
N ARG A 62 -0.63 1.29 1.04
CA ARG A 62 -1.86 1.98 0.68
C ARG A 62 -3.10 1.12 0.83
N LEU A 63 -2.97 -0.17 0.57
CA LEU A 63 -4.10 -1.10 0.69
C LEU A 63 -4.57 -1.18 2.14
N PHE A 64 -3.62 -1.21 3.09
CA PHE A 64 -3.89 -1.31 4.52
C PHE A 64 -4.00 0.03 5.25
N ASN A 65 -3.88 1.17 4.53
CA ASN A 65 -3.96 2.53 5.05
C ASN A 65 -2.97 2.78 6.22
N VAL A 66 -1.72 2.31 6.08
CA VAL A 66 -0.66 2.47 7.09
C VAL A 66 0.44 3.45 6.64
N GLU A 67 0.15 4.31 5.69
CA GLU A 67 1.10 5.25 5.08
C GLU A 67 1.72 6.26 6.07
N GLU A 68 0.96 6.69 7.06
CA GLU A 68 1.46 7.62 8.09
C GLU A 68 2.57 6.97 8.93
N SER A 69 2.41 5.68 9.26
CA SER A 69 3.38 4.93 10.04
C SER A 69 4.58 4.48 9.20
N ALA A 70 4.37 4.21 7.92
CA ALA A 70 5.41 3.70 7.03
C ALA A 70 6.43 4.78 6.61
N GLY A 71 6.04 6.05 6.55
CA GLY A 71 6.91 7.17 6.25
C GLY A 71 7.65 7.07 4.91
N ARG A 72 8.93 6.66 4.93
CA ARG A 72 9.75 6.45 3.73
C ARG A 72 9.76 5.02 3.23
N PHE A 73 9.22 4.07 4.01
CA PHE A 73 9.13 2.69 3.60
C PHE A 73 7.92 2.44 2.72
N GLY A 74 8.08 1.55 1.77
CA GLY A 74 7.02 1.06 0.90
C GLY A 74 7.09 -0.45 0.79
N LEU A 75 5.97 -1.08 0.49
CA LEU A 75 5.89 -2.50 0.20
C LEU A 75 4.95 -2.70 -0.98
N LEU A 76 5.50 -3.25 -2.04
CA LEU A 76 4.72 -3.66 -3.21
C LEU A 76 4.59 -5.18 -3.22
N LEU A 77 3.38 -5.66 -3.46
CA LEU A 77 3.11 -7.03 -3.82
C LEU A 77 2.90 -7.07 -5.33
N HIS A 78 3.38 -8.11 -5.99
CA HIS A 78 3.23 -8.23 -7.43
C HIS A 78 3.02 -9.68 -7.85
N GLY A 79 2.37 -9.85 -8.97
CA GLY A 79 2.15 -11.17 -9.54
C GLY A 79 1.62 -11.09 -10.95
N GLY A 80 1.92 -12.08 -11.75
CA GLY A 80 1.55 -12.08 -13.15
C GLY A 80 2.06 -13.27 -13.92
N ILE A 81 2.20 -13.05 -15.22
CA ILE A 81 2.66 -14.04 -16.18
C ILE A 81 4.06 -13.67 -16.69
N GLN A 82 4.82 -14.69 -17.06
CA GLN A 82 6.11 -14.54 -17.71
C GLN A 82 6.25 -15.45 -18.92
N VAL A 83 7.07 -15.01 -19.85
CA VAL A 83 7.67 -15.86 -20.91
C VAL A 83 9.17 -15.78 -20.78
N SER A 84 9.84 -16.92 -20.92
CA SER A 84 11.28 -16.99 -20.85
C SER A 84 11.86 -17.86 -21.96
N ARG A 85 13.01 -17.46 -22.48
CA ARG A 85 13.81 -18.27 -23.37
C ARG A 85 15.08 -18.69 -22.64
N MET A 86 15.29 -19.97 -22.55
CA MET A 86 16.47 -20.58 -21.96
C MET A 86 17.36 -21.13 -23.08
N THR A 87 18.66 -20.83 -23.03
CA THR A 87 19.64 -21.33 -24.00
C THR A 87 20.88 -21.81 -23.27
N SER A 88 21.42 -22.95 -23.67
CA SER A 88 22.69 -23.47 -23.16
C SER A 88 23.69 -23.61 -24.31
N LYS A 89 24.92 -23.16 -24.12
CA LYS A 89 25.98 -23.31 -25.11
C LYS A 89 26.63 -24.71 -25.07
N VAL A 90 26.62 -25.34 -23.92
CA VAL A 90 27.25 -26.63 -23.70
C VAL A 90 26.41 -27.77 -24.29
N MET A 91 25.08 -27.61 -24.23
CA MET A 91 24.12 -28.64 -24.63
C MET A 91 23.40 -28.33 -25.96
N ASP A 92 23.77 -27.26 -26.68
CA ASP A 92 23.09 -26.79 -27.90
C ASP A 92 21.56 -26.74 -27.74
N LEU A 93 21.13 -26.15 -26.64
CA LEU A 93 19.74 -26.18 -26.19
C LEU A 93 19.11 -24.80 -26.32
N SER A 94 17.86 -24.78 -26.81
CA SER A 94 17.02 -23.58 -26.79
C SER A 94 15.57 -23.97 -26.49
N GLU A 95 15.02 -23.44 -25.40
CA GLU A 95 13.67 -23.72 -24.97
C GLU A 95 12.91 -22.42 -24.65
N LEU A 96 11.63 -22.39 -25.02
CA LEU A 96 10.70 -21.31 -24.69
C LEU A 96 9.70 -21.80 -23.64
N ASN A 97 9.68 -21.13 -22.49
CA ASN A 97 8.84 -21.47 -21.36
C ASN A 97 7.86 -20.33 -21.05
N GLY A 98 6.63 -20.68 -20.72
CA GLY A 98 5.68 -19.79 -20.07
C GLY A 98 5.66 -20.06 -18.57
N GLY A 99 5.19 -19.11 -17.76
CA GLY A 99 5.11 -19.32 -16.32
C GLY A 99 4.36 -18.25 -15.58
N LEU A 100 4.29 -18.46 -14.27
CA LEU A 100 3.76 -17.47 -13.32
C LEU A 100 4.90 -16.89 -12.51
N ILE A 101 4.71 -15.66 -12.08
CA ILE A 101 5.59 -14.96 -11.14
C ILE A 101 4.72 -14.35 -10.04
N VAL A 102 5.21 -14.46 -8.81
CA VAL A 102 4.62 -13.80 -7.64
C VAL A 102 5.74 -13.36 -6.72
N GLY A 103 5.59 -12.20 -6.12
CA GLY A 103 6.63 -11.69 -5.24
C GLY A 103 6.22 -10.45 -4.46
N PHE A 104 7.20 -9.94 -3.74
CA PHE A 104 7.06 -8.69 -3.02
C PHE A 104 8.34 -7.86 -3.10
N SER A 105 8.18 -6.55 -3.14
CA SER A 105 9.28 -5.60 -3.25
C SER A 105 9.21 -4.57 -2.12
N PRO A 106 9.94 -4.77 -1.02
CA PRO A 106 10.19 -3.71 -0.06
C PRO A 106 10.99 -2.60 -0.74
N GLN A 107 10.62 -1.35 -0.47
CA GLN A 107 11.28 -0.19 -1.04
C GLN A 107 11.51 0.90 0.00
N PHE A 108 12.55 1.69 -0.21
CA PHE A 108 12.88 2.82 0.64
C PHE A 108 13.12 4.06 -0.21
N ARG A 109 12.37 5.13 0.07
CA ARG A 109 12.47 6.39 -0.64
C ARG A 109 13.68 7.20 -0.17
N ILE A 110 14.65 7.40 -1.07
CA ILE A 110 15.83 8.23 -0.83
C ILE A 110 15.51 9.69 -1.08
N THR A 111 14.97 9.98 -2.27
CA THR A 111 14.56 11.34 -2.69
C THR A 111 13.09 11.34 -3.13
N LYS A 112 12.62 12.45 -3.68
CA LYS A 112 11.27 12.53 -4.26
C LYS A 112 11.09 11.66 -5.52
N THR A 113 12.19 11.38 -6.22
CA THR A 113 12.19 10.68 -7.51
C THR A 113 12.97 9.38 -7.49
N ILE A 114 13.77 9.11 -6.44
CA ILE A 114 14.65 7.95 -6.38
C ILE A 114 14.30 7.12 -5.15
N SER A 115 14.10 5.83 -5.35
CA SER A 115 14.00 4.84 -4.29
C SER A 115 14.90 3.64 -4.56
N VAL A 116 15.39 3.02 -3.51
CA VAL A 116 16.01 1.70 -3.54
C VAL A 116 14.94 0.67 -3.24
N PHE A 117 15.00 -0.47 -3.91
CA PHE A 117 14.11 -1.59 -3.63
C PHE A 117 14.87 -2.91 -3.58
N GLY A 118 14.39 -3.82 -2.75
CA GLY A 118 14.65 -5.24 -2.85
C GLY A 118 13.48 -5.90 -3.56
N ASP A 119 13.70 -7.03 -4.20
CA ASP A 119 12.65 -7.84 -4.81
C ASP A 119 12.89 -9.31 -4.47
N VAL A 120 11.84 -9.95 -4.01
CA VAL A 120 11.81 -11.39 -3.76
C VAL A 120 10.69 -11.97 -4.60
N SER A 121 11.05 -12.79 -5.57
CA SER A 121 10.09 -13.38 -6.50
C SER A 121 10.22 -14.89 -6.56
N LEU A 122 9.08 -15.55 -6.60
CA LEU A 122 8.94 -16.96 -6.91
C LEU A 122 8.39 -17.08 -8.32
N LEU A 123 9.08 -17.88 -9.11
CA LEU A 123 8.75 -18.19 -10.49
C LEU A 123 8.39 -19.65 -10.60
N ASN A 124 7.37 -19.94 -11.40
CA ASN A 124 6.98 -21.30 -11.71
C ASN A 124 6.79 -21.39 -13.23
N ASN A 125 7.68 -22.15 -13.89
CA ASN A 125 7.63 -22.38 -15.33
C ASN A 125 6.73 -23.58 -15.64
N PHE A 126 5.93 -23.43 -16.69
CA PHE A 126 5.12 -24.49 -17.25
C PHE A 126 5.88 -25.20 -18.37
N ARG A 127 5.82 -26.53 -18.40
CA ARG A 127 6.39 -27.37 -19.46
C ARG A 127 7.90 -27.14 -19.67
N GLN A 128 8.66 -26.93 -18.60
CA GLN A 128 10.11 -26.84 -18.67
C GLN A 128 10.70 -28.27 -18.83
N HIS A 129 11.30 -28.54 -19.98
CA HIS A 129 11.88 -29.87 -20.28
C HIS A 129 13.35 -30.00 -19.85
N PHE A 130 14.01 -28.86 -19.61
CA PHE A 130 15.39 -28.81 -19.21
C PHE A 130 15.55 -28.03 -17.91
N ASN A 131 16.39 -28.58 -17.04
CA ASN A 131 16.81 -27.88 -15.83
C ASN A 131 17.77 -26.73 -16.15
N TRP A 132 18.04 -25.85 -15.19
CA TRP A 132 18.97 -24.72 -15.40
C TRP A 132 20.42 -25.16 -15.60
N ASP A 133 20.80 -26.38 -15.26
CA ASP A 133 22.09 -26.98 -15.53
C ASP A 133 22.18 -27.63 -16.95
N GLY A 134 21.08 -27.59 -17.70
CA GLY A 134 20.97 -28.15 -19.03
C GLY A 134 20.63 -29.65 -19.04
N SER A 135 20.45 -30.28 -17.89
CA SER A 135 19.99 -31.68 -17.82
C SER A 135 18.52 -31.80 -18.19
N ASN A 136 18.10 -32.98 -18.70
CA ASN A 136 16.69 -33.23 -18.97
C ASN A 136 15.91 -33.30 -17.67
N SER A 137 14.72 -32.70 -17.68
CA SER A 137 13.72 -32.90 -16.64
C SER A 137 12.95 -34.17 -16.95
N ASP A 138 12.86 -35.10 -15.97
CA ASP A 138 12.19 -36.40 -16.15
C ASP A 138 10.67 -36.28 -16.38
N GLU A 139 10.08 -35.12 -16.16
CA GLU A 139 8.64 -34.89 -16.24
C GLU A 139 8.27 -33.75 -17.18
N ALA A 140 8.02 -34.07 -18.43
CA ALA A 140 7.82 -33.15 -19.53
C ALA A 140 6.56 -32.22 -19.44
N ASN A 141 5.69 -32.37 -18.44
CA ASN A 141 4.39 -31.66 -18.39
C ASN A 141 3.99 -31.10 -17.02
N ASN A 142 4.94 -30.85 -16.15
CA ASN A 142 4.62 -30.45 -14.79
C ASN A 142 4.93 -28.96 -14.49
N LEU A 143 4.54 -28.55 -13.32
CA LEU A 143 4.83 -27.26 -12.71
C LEU A 143 6.16 -27.28 -11.95
N SER A 144 7.16 -28.05 -12.42
CA SER A 144 8.38 -28.34 -11.66
C SER A 144 9.48 -27.30 -11.81
N GLY A 145 9.41 -26.47 -12.84
CA GLY A 145 10.39 -25.41 -13.05
C GLY A 145 10.24 -24.26 -12.05
N GLN A 146 10.63 -24.49 -10.79
CA GLN A 146 10.52 -23.48 -9.73
C GLN A 146 11.85 -22.77 -9.49
N MET A 147 11.81 -21.45 -9.40
CA MET A 147 12.97 -20.62 -9.10
C MET A 147 12.59 -19.50 -8.13
N ALA A 148 13.43 -19.29 -7.12
CA ALA A 148 13.36 -18.10 -6.27
C ALA A 148 14.44 -17.12 -6.68
N THR A 149 14.09 -15.85 -6.83
CA THR A 149 15.02 -14.76 -7.15
C THR A 149 15.03 -13.71 -6.06
N PHE A 150 16.23 -13.19 -5.79
CA PHE A 150 16.46 -12.08 -4.88
C PHE A 150 17.23 -11.02 -5.64
N SER A 151 16.72 -9.81 -5.71
CA SER A 151 17.39 -8.72 -6.40
C SER A 151 17.34 -7.42 -5.62
N LEU A 152 18.28 -6.54 -5.92
CA LEU A 152 18.35 -5.18 -5.41
C LEU A 152 18.40 -4.22 -6.60
N GLY A 153 17.71 -3.10 -6.50
CA GLY A 153 17.64 -2.14 -7.59
C GLY A 153 17.33 -0.72 -7.17
N LEU A 154 17.39 0.16 -8.15
CA LEU A 154 16.99 1.55 -8.05
C LEU A 154 15.75 1.77 -8.90
N SER A 155 14.80 2.51 -8.36
CA SER A 155 13.62 2.96 -9.08
C SER A 155 13.66 4.47 -9.26
N PHE A 156 13.42 4.91 -10.50
CA PHE A 156 13.33 6.31 -10.87
C PHE A 156 11.87 6.62 -11.21
N SER A 157 11.29 7.58 -10.48
CA SER A 157 9.91 7.99 -10.69
C SER A 157 9.84 9.23 -11.57
N PHE A 158 9.02 9.16 -12.62
CA PHE A 158 8.77 10.24 -13.54
C PHE A 158 7.32 10.71 -13.37
N GLY A 159 7.10 12.02 -13.31
CA GLY A 159 5.77 12.61 -13.20
C GLY A 159 5.84 14.07 -12.81
N ASN A 160 4.75 14.80 -12.99
CA ASN A 160 4.65 16.23 -12.66
C ASN A 160 4.29 16.48 -11.18
N GLU A 161 3.94 15.44 -10.45
CA GLU A 161 3.54 15.54 -9.04
C GLU A 161 4.75 15.68 -8.12
N LYS A 162 4.58 16.46 -7.04
CA LYS A 162 5.66 16.74 -6.06
C LYS A 162 6.16 15.49 -5.36
N ILE A 163 5.33 14.44 -5.24
CA ILE A 163 5.65 13.17 -4.58
C ILE A 163 5.03 12.05 -5.42
N HIS A 164 5.80 10.99 -5.66
CA HIS A 164 5.32 9.82 -6.39
C HIS A 164 4.13 9.15 -5.69
N GLY A 165 3.21 8.58 -6.47
CA GLY A 165 1.97 7.97 -6.00
C GLY A 165 2.13 6.89 -4.93
N ASP A 166 3.28 6.20 -4.86
CA ASP A 166 3.57 5.23 -3.82
C ASP A 166 3.58 5.86 -2.42
N TRP A 167 3.96 7.13 -2.30
CA TRP A 167 4.09 7.86 -1.03
C TRP A 167 3.24 9.13 -0.94
N ALA A 168 2.50 9.49 -1.99
CA ALA A 168 1.61 10.64 -1.95
C ALA A 168 0.43 10.35 -1.00
N ILE A 169 0.23 11.13 0.03
CA ILE A 169 -0.99 11.08 0.85
C ILE A 169 -2.09 11.72 0.00
N ILE A 170 -2.91 10.89 -0.60
CA ILE A 170 -4.09 11.35 -1.32
C ILE A 170 -5.22 11.32 -0.30
N GLU A 171 -5.59 12.49 0.20
CA GLU A 171 -6.79 12.61 1.02
C GLU A 171 -7.98 12.17 0.18
N ASP A 172 -8.67 11.13 0.63
CA ASP A 172 -9.93 10.71 0.03
C ASP A 172 -10.90 11.92 0.12
N PRO A 173 -11.55 12.33 -0.99
CA PRO A 173 -12.56 13.38 -0.95
C PRO A 173 -13.62 13.14 0.14
N LYS A 174 -13.99 11.89 0.38
CA LYS A 174 -14.89 11.50 1.46
C LYS A 174 -14.32 11.75 2.86
N SER A 175 -13.01 11.64 3.05
CA SER A 175 -12.37 11.95 4.33
C SER A 175 -12.41 13.45 4.65
N LYS A 176 -12.33 14.30 3.63
CA LYS A 176 -12.52 15.75 3.81
C LYS A 176 -13.98 16.08 4.19
N GLU A 177 -14.92 15.48 3.48
CA GLU A 177 -16.35 15.65 3.74
C GLU A 177 -16.73 15.15 5.14
N LEU A 178 -16.18 14.00 5.57
CA LEU A 178 -16.36 13.49 6.92
C LEU A 178 -15.82 14.44 7.99
N LYS A 179 -14.61 14.97 7.83
CA LYS A 179 -14.01 15.93 8.76
C LYS A 179 -14.80 17.24 8.83
N GLU A 180 -15.32 17.70 7.70
CA GLU A 180 -16.18 18.89 7.65
C GLU A 180 -17.52 18.63 8.34
N LEU A 181 -18.11 17.45 8.13
CA LEU A 181 -19.33 17.04 8.83
C LEU A 181 -19.11 16.91 10.34
N GLU A 182 -18.02 16.28 10.79
CA GLU A 182 -17.65 16.18 12.20
C GLU A 182 -17.49 17.58 12.84
N SER A 183 -16.82 18.51 12.14
CA SER A 183 -16.69 19.90 12.60
C SER A 183 -18.04 20.58 12.74
N ARG A 184 -18.93 20.43 11.76
CA ARG A 184 -20.28 21.00 11.80
C ARG A 184 -21.15 20.40 12.89
N ILE A 185 -21.00 19.09 13.14
CA ILE A 185 -21.72 18.43 14.26
C ILE A 185 -21.21 18.99 15.58
N GLY A 186 -19.90 19.14 15.78
CA GLY A 186 -19.34 19.74 16.99
C GLY A 186 -19.79 21.19 17.21
N ASP A 187 -19.90 22.00 16.15
CA ASP A 187 -20.43 23.37 16.21
C ASP A 187 -21.91 23.35 16.66
N ILE A 188 -22.72 22.43 16.12
CA ILE A 188 -24.15 22.30 16.49
C ILE A 188 -24.28 21.81 17.94
N GLU A 189 -23.49 20.82 18.36
CA GLU A 189 -23.48 20.35 19.75
C GLU A 189 -23.13 21.48 20.72
N THR A 190 -22.16 22.34 20.36
CA THR A 190 -21.78 23.50 21.16
C THR A 190 -22.91 24.50 21.25
N LEU A 191 -23.64 24.76 20.13
CA LEU A 191 -24.80 25.63 20.10
C LEU A 191 -25.99 25.08 20.90
N MET A 192 -26.11 23.75 21.02
CA MET A 192 -27.20 23.11 21.78
C MET A 192 -26.87 22.91 23.27
N ASN A 193 -25.70 23.41 23.72
CA ASN A 193 -25.37 23.36 25.12
C ASN A 193 -26.39 24.18 25.95
N ASP A 194 -26.87 23.64 27.05
CA ASP A 194 -27.84 24.19 27.98
C ASP A 194 -27.28 23.99 29.39
N THR A 195 -26.68 25.04 29.95
CA THR A 195 -25.86 24.94 31.17
C THR A 195 -26.71 24.72 32.41
N ASP A 196 -27.88 25.38 32.52
CA ASP A 196 -28.75 25.25 33.69
C ASP A 196 -29.94 24.28 33.49
N LYS A 197 -30.06 23.74 32.25
CA LYS A 197 -31.04 22.69 31.89
C LYS A 197 -32.49 23.17 32.01
N ASP A 198 -32.71 24.43 31.65
CA ASP A 198 -34.07 24.99 31.64
C ASP A 198 -34.80 24.75 30.31
N GLY A 199 -34.10 24.20 29.29
CA GLY A 199 -34.62 23.85 27.99
C GLY A 199 -34.37 24.96 26.93
N VAL A 200 -33.67 26.03 27.28
CA VAL A 200 -33.23 27.08 26.37
C VAL A 200 -31.71 27.00 26.19
N PRO A 201 -31.20 26.79 24.98
CA PRO A 201 -29.76 26.72 24.75
C PRO A 201 -29.05 28.03 25.15
N ASP A 202 -27.82 27.92 25.68
CA ASP A 202 -27.00 29.02 26.20
C ASP A 202 -26.91 30.24 25.25
N TYR A 203 -26.88 29.98 23.92
CA TYR A 203 -26.79 31.07 22.94
C TYR A 203 -28.10 31.90 22.77
N LEU A 204 -29.24 31.37 23.20
CA LEU A 204 -30.55 32.04 23.21
C LEU A 204 -30.93 32.49 24.60
N ASP A 205 -30.26 31.95 25.61
CA ASP A 205 -30.60 32.15 27.00
C ASP A 205 -30.09 33.50 27.50
N ALA A 206 -31.01 34.28 28.03
CA ALA A 206 -30.73 35.58 28.63
C ALA A 206 -30.44 35.47 30.15
N GLU A 207 -30.68 34.32 30.77
CA GLU A 207 -30.48 34.04 32.19
C GLU A 207 -29.87 32.64 32.42
N ASN A 208 -28.62 32.45 32.03
CA ASN A 208 -27.90 31.15 32.02
C ASN A 208 -27.75 30.48 33.42
N ASN A 209 -28.47 30.93 34.42
CA ASN A 209 -28.48 30.35 35.77
C ASN A 209 -29.89 30.34 36.36
N SER A 210 -30.89 30.06 35.57
CA SER A 210 -32.25 29.90 36.06
C SER A 210 -32.36 28.84 37.13
N LEU A 211 -33.30 28.97 38.07
CA LEU A 211 -33.43 28.00 39.14
C LEU A 211 -34.08 26.72 38.63
N PRO A 212 -33.52 25.53 38.97
CA PRO A 212 -34.10 24.27 38.54
C PRO A 212 -35.55 24.09 38.92
N GLY A 213 -36.41 23.78 37.94
CA GLY A 213 -37.84 23.53 38.14
C GLY A 213 -38.74 24.76 38.18
N VAL A 214 -38.20 25.96 37.92
CA VAL A 214 -38.95 27.17 37.68
C VAL A 214 -39.28 27.30 36.20
N ALA A 215 -40.48 27.75 35.85
CA ALA A 215 -40.86 27.99 34.46
C ALA A 215 -40.11 29.18 33.91
N VAL A 216 -39.59 29.04 32.67
CA VAL A 216 -38.88 30.08 31.94
C VAL A 216 -39.61 30.48 30.67
N ASP A 217 -39.37 31.68 30.20
CA ASP A 217 -39.84 32.15 28.89
C ASP A 217 -39.00 31.60 27.74
N THR A 218 -39.30 31.95 26.49
CA THR A 218 -38.58 31.51 25.30
C THR A 218 -37.14 32.03 25.21
N LYS A 219 -36.71 32.86 26.17
CA LYS A 219 -35.37 33.42 26.30
C LYS A 219 -34.67 32.97 27.59
N GLY A 220 -35.14 31.94 28.26
CA GLY A 220 -34.54 31.42 29.49
C GLY A 220 -34.77 32.27 30.74
N ARG A 221 -35.61 33.33 30.69
CA ARG A 221 -35.85 34.15 31.84
C ARG A 221 -36.95 33.53 32.72
N MET A 222 -36.72 33.47 34.03
CA MET A 222 -37.74 33.01 34.98
C MET A 222 -39.00 33.88 34.89
N VAL A 223 -40.14 33.22 34.83
CA VAL A 223 -41.45 33.91 34.70
C VAL A 223 -41.83 34.59 36.02
N ASP A 224 -41.94 35.92 35.98
CA ASP A 224 -42.39 36.81 37.05
C ASP A 224 -43.44 37.77 36.48
N LEU A 225 -44.71 37.42 36.52
CA LEU A 225 -45.82 38.15 35.90
C LEU A 225 -46.19 39.43 36.66
N ASN A 226 -45.95 39.48 37.96
CA ASN A 226 -46.27 40.63 38.78
C ASN A 226 -45.08 41.60 38.95
N ASN A 227 -43.90 41.25 38.43
CA ASN A 227 -42.64 42.03 38.45
C ASN A 227 -42.19 42.41 39.87
N ASN A 228 -42.37 41.53 40.84
CA ASN A 228 -41.92 41.75 42.21
C ASN A 228 -40.50 41.26 42.49
N GLY A 229 -39.87 40.61 41.51
CA GLY A 229 -38.52 40.07 41.61
C GLY A 229 -38.45 38.65 42.16
N VAL A 230 -39.57 37.98 42.36
CA VAL A 230 -39.65 36.57 42.76
C VAL A 230 -40.42 35.80 41.68
N PRO A 231 -39.87 34.75 41.11
CA PRO A 231 -40.58 33.95 40.12
C PRO A 231 -41.91 33.40 40.64
N ASP A 232 -42.96 33.48 39.80
CA ASP A 232 -44.35 33.14 40.15
C ASP A 232 -44.48 31.72 40.80
N GLU A 233 -43.63 30.80 40.40
CA GLU A 233 -43.64 29.44 40.95
C GLU A 233 -43.11 29.36 42.40
N LEU A 234 -42.21 30.27 42.76
CA LEU A 234 -41.66 30.37 44.12
C LEU A 234 -42.57 31.12 45.09
N GLU A 235 -43.57 31.88 44.60
CA GLU A 235 -44.55 32.59 45.43
C GLU A 235 -45.64 31.66 45.99
N LYS A 236 -45.76 30.44 45.47
CA LYS A 236 -46.80 29.48 45.87
C LYS A 236 -46.52 28.72 47.16
N PHE A 237 -45.46 29.06 47.89
CA PHE A 237 -45.06 28.41 49.11
C PHE A 237 -45.12 29.32 50.35
#